data_de3f0965167e30e81bbb020f12177247
#
_entry.id   de3f0965167e30e81bbb020f12177247
#
_cell.length_a   1.000
_cell.length_b   1.000
_cell.length_c   1.000
_cell.angle_alpha   90.00
_cell.angle_beta   90.00
_cell.angle_gamma   90.00
#
_symmetry.space_group_name_H-M   'P 1'
#
loop_
_entity.id
_entity.type
_entity.pdbx_description
1 polymer ?
#
loop_
_entity_poly.entity_id
_entity_poly.type
_entity_poly.pdbx_seq_one_letter_code
_entity_poly.pdbx_strand_id
1 'polypeptide(L)'
;MNTIFGDGSQQQSGIFGKLMSAGKRLLTGESLFMTAYTNLGSGKKTVTFAAPYPGKIIPLDLSKRGGKIVCQKDSFLCAAKGVSVGLEFQKKLGAGLFGGEGFIMQKLEGDGMAFVHAGGHVEERELMPGEILKVDTGCIVAFTKDIDYDIQFVGGIKNTLFGGEGVFFATLQGPGKVWIQSLPISRLASRIVAYSGMGRREEGGLLGGLGNILDGDGN
;
A
#
# COMPACT_ATOMS: atom_id res chain seq x y z
N MET A 1 -19.63 -6.14 17.08
CA MET A 1 -18.85 -6.03 15.82
C MET A 1 -19.81 -5.57 14.75
N ASN A 2 -19.55 -4.45 14.12
CA ASN A 2 -20.38 -3.89 13.06
C ASN A 2 -19.53 -3.65 11.83
N THR A 3 -20.04 -4.02 10.67
CA THR A 3 -19.41 -3.70 9.40
C THR A 3 -19.86 -2.32 8.95
N ILE A 4 -18.90 -1.43 8.64
CA ILE A 4 -19.16 -0.09 8.13
C ILE A 4 -18.93 -0.11 6.63
N PHE A 5 -19.91 0.44 5.89
CA PHE A 5 -19.79 0.66 4.46
C PHE A 5 -19.28 2.09 4.21
N GLY A 6 -18.16 2.22 3.51
CA GLY A 6 -17.53 3.52 3.28
C GLY A 6 -16.38 3.83 4.25
N ASP A 7 -15.94 5.08 4.28
CA ASP A 7 -14.76 5.53 5.06
C ASP A 7 -14.99 5.77 6.56
N GLY A 8 -16.20 5.52 7.04
CA GLY A 8 -16.53 5.72 8.45
C GLY A 8 -16.73 7.18 8.87
N SER A 9 -16.36 8.16 8.05
CA SER A 9 -16.42 9.59 8.37
C SER A 9 -17.81 10.20 8.22
N GLN A 10 -18.73 9.49 7.55
CA GLN A 10 -20.04 10.03 7.20
C GLN A 10 -21.19 9.26 7.87
N GLN A 11 -21.46 9.61 9.11
CA GLN A 11 -22.70 9.19 9.76
C GLN A 11 -23.96 9.92 9.23
N GLN A 12 -23.81 10.92 8.35
CA GLN A 12 -24.89 11.79 7.88
C GLN A 12 -25.03 11.96 6.36
N SER A 13 -24.23 11.32 5.53
CA SER A 13 -24.46 11.38 4.09
C SER A 13 -25.49 10.35 3.66
N GLY A 14 -26.50 10.80 2.90
CA GLY A 14 -27.54 9.93 2.33
C GLY A 14 -26.96 8.84 1.44
N ILE A 15 -27.80 7.92 0.96
CA ILE A 15 -27.46 6.76 0.13
C ILE A 15 -26.52 7.12 -1.04
N PHE A 16 -26.65 8.32 -1.60
CA PHE A 16 -25.82 8.80 -2.71
C PHE A 16 -24.35 9.05 -2.31
N GLY A 17 -24.09 9.60 -1.13
CA GLY A 17 -22.71 9.79 -0.62
C GLY A 17 -22.02 8.47 -0.30
N LYS A 18 -22.77 7.48 0.20
CA LYS A 18 -22.28 6.11 0.43
C LYS A 18 -21.93 5.41 -0.88
N LEU A 19 -22.74 5.60 -1.91
CA LEU A 19 -22.49 5.02 -3.23
C LEU A 19 -21.27 5.64 -3.92
N MET A 20 -21.06 6.98 -3.78
CA MET A 20 -19.86 7.63 -4.30
C MET A 20 -18.58 7.22 -3.60
N SER A 21 -18.60 7.10 -2.26
CA SER A 21 -17.42 6.63 -1.51
C SER A 21 -17.11 5.15 -1.80
N ALA A 22 -18.13 4.32 -1.97
CA ALA A 22 -17.99 2.94 -2.40
C ALA A 22 -17.41 2.83 -3.83
N GLY A 23 -17.88 3.66 -4.76
CA GLY A 23 -17.33 3.70 -6.12
C GLY A 23 -15.86 4.10 -6.17
N LYS A 24 -15.43 5.07 -5.35
CA LYS A 24 -14.01 5.43 -5.22
C LYS A 24 -13.16 4.28 -4.69
N ARG A 25 -13.61 3.58 -3.64
CA ARG A 25 -12.90 2.43 -3.07
C ARG A 25 -12.82 1.25 -4.04
N LEU A 26 -13.87 1.02 -4.82
CA LEU A 26 -13.86 -0.01 -5.87
C LEU A 26 -12.78 0.28 -6.92
N LEU A 27 -12.61 1.55 -7.31
CA LEU A 27 -11.60 1.98 -8.27
C LEU A 27 -10.18 1.90 -7.73
N THR A 28 -10.01 2.03 -6.39
CA THR A 28 -8.69 1.97 -5.73
C THR A 28 -8.32 0.59 -5.23
N GLY A 29 -9.17 -0.44 -5.42
CA GLY A 29 -8.94 -1.80 -4.90
C GLY A 29 -9.00 -1.91 -3.38
N GLU A 30 -9.52 -0.89 -2.70
CA GLU A 30 -9.74 -0.95 -1.26
C GLU A 30 -10.96 -1.81 -0.92
N SER A 31 -10.95 -2.43 0.26
CA SER A 31 -12.13 -3.08 0.78
C SER A 31 -13.29 -2.09 0.92
N LEU A 32 -14.45 -2.44 0.37
CA LEU A 32 -15.69 -1.67 0.54
C LEU A 32 -16.17 -1.65 1.99
N PHE A 33 -15.65 -2.55 2.81
CA PHE A 33 -16.10 -2.78 4.17
C PHE A 33 -14.94 -2.63 5.14
N MET A 34 -15.13 -1.79 6.16
CA MET A 34 -14.31 -1.76 7.35
C MET A 34 -15.07 -2.36 8.52
N THR A 35 -14.37 -3.07 9.39
CA THR A 35 -14.98 -3.63 10.58
C THR A 35 -14.80 -2.67 11.76
N ALA A 36 -15.90 -2.22 12.34
CA ALA A 36 -15.89 -1.45 13.58
C ALA A 36 -16.13 -2.36 14.79
N TYR A 37 -15.26 -2.24 15.77
CA TYR A 37 -15.36 -2.93 17.05
C TYR A 37 -15.82 -1.94 18.10
N THR A 38 -17.03 -2.12 18.61
CA THR A 38 -17.62 -1.23 19.63
C THR A 38 -17.94 -2.03 20.88
N ASN A 39 -17.49 -1.56 22.04
CA ASN A 39 -17.88 -2.11 23.33
C ASN A 39 -19.28 -1.58 23.70
N LEU A 40 -20.28 -2.46 23.65
CA LEU A 40 -21.68 -2.15 24.00
C LEU A 40 -22.03 -2.53 25.45
N GLY A 41 -21.09 -3.14 26.18
CA GLY A 41 -21.31 -3.57 27.57
C GLY A 41 -20.70 -2.60 28.60
N SER A 42 -21.02 -2.85 29.85
CA SER A 42 -20.36 -2.20 30.98
C SER A 42 -18.99 -2.82 31.21
N GLY A 43 -17.99 -2.01 31.49
CA GLY A 43 -16.63 -2.42 31.78
C GLY A 43 -15.71 -2.50 30.57
N LYS A 44 -14.42 -2.61 30.85
CA LYS A 44 -13.35 -2.60 29.84
C LYS A 44 -13.32 -3.93 29.07
N LYS A 45 -13.23 -3.86 27.75
CA LYS A 45 -13.02 -4.98 26.84
C LYS A 45 -11.77 -4.77 26.02
N THR A 46 -11.13 -5.85 25.62
CA THR A 46 -9.90 -5.83 24.82
C THR A 46 -10.17 -6.41 23.44
N VAL A 47 -9.59 -5.80 22.41
CA VAL A 47 -9.49 -6.33 21.05
C VAL A 47 -8.03 -6.29 20.64
N THR A 48 -7.57 -7.34 19.96
CA THR A 48 -6.20 -7.46 19.46
C THR A 48 -6.22 -7.45 17.94
N PHE A 49 -5.34 -6.66 17.34
CA PHE A 49 -5.13 -6.61 15.90
C PHE A 49 -3.74 -7.17 15.59
N ALA A 50 -3.65 -8.04 14.59
CA ALA A 50 -2.40 -8.60 14.11
C ALA A 50 -2.09 -8.07 12.71
N ALA A 51 -0.80 -7.91 12.43
CA ALA A 51 -0.32 -7.58 11.10
C ALA A 51 -0.46 -8.79 10.15
N PRO A 52 -0.75 -8.57 8.85
CA PRO A 52 -1.00 -9.66 7.90
C PRO A 52 0.27 -10.42 7.48
N TYR A 53 1.46 -9.87 7.72
CA TYR A 53 2.76 -10.48 7.40
C TYR A 53 3.83 -10.01 8.40
N PRO A 54 5.00 -10.69 8.47
CA PRO A 54 6.07 -10.34 9.41
C PRO A 54 6.57 -8.91 9.24
N GLY A 55 6.66 -8.17 10.35
CA GLY A 55 7.10 -6.78 10.32
C GLY A 55 6.87 -6.06 11.65
N LYS A 56 6.69 -4.76 11.59
CA LYS A 56 6.55 -3.90 12.77
C LYS A 56 5.29 -3.05 12.67
N ILE A 57 4.54 -2.96 13.76
CA ILE A 57 3.39 -2.05 13.89
C ILE A 57 3.90 -0.72 14.46
N ILE A 58 3.53 0.37 13.80
CA ILE A 58 3.94 1.73 14.14
C ILE A 58 2.70 2.48 14.63
N PRO A 59 2.66 2.91 15.91
CA PRO A 59 1.59 3.76 16.42
C PRO A 59 1.80 5.21 15.98
N LEU A 60 0.76 5.83 15.44
CA LEU A 60 0.73 7.20 14.96
C LEU A 60 -0.35 7.99 15.71
N ASP A 61 0.05 8.89 16.58
CA ASP A 61 -0.84 9.83 17.25
C ASP A 61 -1.08 11.03 16.34
N LEU A 62 -2.25 11.09 15.70
CA LEU A 62 -2.58 12.14 14.73
C LEU A 62 -2.68 13.51 15.39
N SER A 63 -3.11 13.58 16.65
CA SER A 63 -3.23 14.84 17.38
C SER A 63 -1.90 15.57 17.52
N LYS A 64 -0.80 14.81 17.61
CA LYS A 64 0.58 15.32 17.71
C LYS A 64 1.25 15.54 16.36
N ARG A 65 0.56 15.20 15.27
CA ARG A 65 1.12 15.22 13.90
C ARG A 65 0.32 16.11 12.94
N GLY A 66 -0.38 17.11 13.50
CA GLY A 66 -1.16 18.07 12.71
C GLY A 66 -2.44 17.50 12.11
N GLY A 67 -2.96 16.40 12.67
CA GLY A 67 -4.27 15.83 12.33
C GLY A 67 -4.32 15.03 11.02
N LYS A 68 -3.20 14.89 10.30
CA LYS A 68 -3.16 14.16 9.03
C LYS A 68 -1.82 13.41 8.85
N ILE A 69 -1.92 12.16 8.42
CA ILE A 69 -0.81 11.32 7.96
C ILE A 69 -1.19 10.75 6.60
N VAL A 70 -0.23 10.67 5.70
CA VAL A 70 -0.37 9.95 4.42
C VAL A 70 0.38 8.62 4.54
N CYS A 71 -0.27 7.51 4.22
CA CYS A 71 0.35 6.19 4.25
C CYS A 71 0.06 5.38 2.98
N GLN A 72 0.91 4.40 2.68
CA GLN A 72 0.63 3.45 1.62
C GLN A 72 -0.60 2.60 2.00
N LYS A 73 -1.43 2.23 1.02
CA LYS A 73 -2.68 1.50 1.27
C LYS A 73 -2.48 0.22 2.08
N ASP A 74 -1.44 -0.56 1.75
CA ASP A 74 -1.16 -1.85 2.39
C ASP A 74 -0.54 -1.69 3.79
N SER A 75 -0.19 -0.47 4.17
CA SER A 75 0.36 -0.18 5.51
C SER A 75 -0.72 0.08 6.55
N PHE A 76 -1.93 0.50 6.19
CA PHE A 76 -2.98 0.75 7.17
C PHE A 76 -3.42 -0.55 7.86
N LEU A 77 -3.40 -0.57 9.20
CA LEU A 77 -3.82 -1.72 10.00
C LEU A 77 -5.14 -1.48 10.72
N CYS A 78 -5.20 -0.45 11.55
CA CYS A 78 -6.40 -0.07 12.30
C CYS A 78 -6.28 1.35 12.83
N ALA A 79 -7.40 1.90 13.27
CA ALA A 79 -7.42 3.22 13.90
C ALA A 79 -8.51 3.33 14.97
N ALA A 80 -8.33 4.29 15.88
CA ALA A 80 -9.36 4.66 16.84
C ALA A 80 -10.55 5.35 16.15
N LYS A 81 -11.70 5.34 16.82
CA LYS A 81 -12.85 6.14 16.39
C LYS A 81 -12.45 7.62 16.33
N GLY A 82 -12.87 8.31 15.27
CA GLY A 82 -12.49 9.71 15.02
C GLY A 82 -11.40 9.86 13.96
N VAL A 83 -10.76 8.75 13.54
CA VAL A 83 -9.85 8.75 12.40
C VAL A 83 -10.60 8.30 11.15
N SER A 84 -10.61 9.13 10.12
CA SER A 84 -11.11 8.80 8.78
C SER A 84 -9.99 8.30 7.89
N VAL A 85 -10.33 7.37 7.00
CA VAL A 85 -9.41 6.81 6.00
C VAL A 85 -9.93 7.17 4.62
N GLY A 86 -9.14 7.86 3.83
CA GLY A 86 -9.52 8.30 2.49
C GLY A 86 -8.40 8.15 1.47
N LEU A 87 -8.73 8.31 0.20
CA LEU A 87 -7.74 8.37 -0.88
C LEU A 87 -7.01 9.71 -0.84
N GLU A 88 -5.69 9.70 -0.82
CA GLU A 88 -4.87 10.89 -1.02
C GLU A 88 -4.40 10.97 -2.48
N PHE A 89 -3.82 9.90 -2.99
CA PHE A 89 -3.20 9.88 -4.30
C PHE A 89 -3.22 8.47 -4.89
N GLN A 90 -3.44 8.38 -6.20
CA GLN A 90 -3.32 7.14 -6.96
C GLN A 90 -2.60 7.38 -8.27
N LYS A 91 -1.57 6.59 -8.57
CA LYS A 91 -0.89 6.56 -9.86
C LYS A 91 -0.92 5.14 -10.41
N LYS A 92 -1.52 4.95 -11.58
CA LYS A 92 -1.49 3.67 -12.28
C LYS A 92 -0.08 3.47 -12.84
N LEU A 93 0.59 2.45 -12.34
CA LEU A 93 1.97 2.13 -12.70
C LEU A 93 1.95 0.78 -13.45
N GLY A 94 1.68 0.78 -14.73
CA GLY A 94 1.76 -0.42 -15.58
C GLY A 94 1.09 -1.70 -15.07
N ALA A 95 0.72 -2.61 -15.93
CA ALA A 95 0.20 -3.92 -15.53
C ALA A 95 1.35 -4.77 -14.91
N GLY A 96 1.14 -5.29 -13.70
CA GLY A 96 2.09 -6.19 -13.02
C GLY A 96 2.79 -5.62 -11.79
N LEU A 97 2.83 -4.30 -11.63
CA LEU A 97 3.35 -3.65 -10.42
C LEU A 97 2.19 -3.36 -9.45
N PHE A 98 2.37 -3.68 -8.18
CA PHE A 98 1.35 -3.50 -7.13
C PHE A 98 0.00 -4.19 -7.41
N GLY A 99 0.02 -5.39 -8.00
CA GLY A 99 -1.19 -6.17 -8.26
C GLY A 99 -2.14 -5.58 -9.30
N GLY A 100 -1.66 -4.71 -10.21
CA GLY A 100 -2.47 -4.06 -11.25
C GLY A 100 -3.24 -2.81 -10.81
N GLU A 101 -3.32 -2.53 -9.50
CA GLU A 101 -4.03 -1.37 -8.94
C GLU A 101 -3.20 -0.08 -8.97
N GLY A 102 -1.89 -0.20 -9.15
CA GLY A 102 -0.94 0.90 -9.10
C GLY A 102 -0.53 1.29 -7.67
N PHE A 103 0.20 2.37 -7.58
CA PHE A 103 0.64 2.92 -6.30
C PHE A 103 -0.46 3.81 -5.71
N ILE A 104 -0.92 3.46 -4.51
CA ILE A 104 -2.03 4.11 -3.83
C ILE A 104 -1.56 4.61 -2.46
N MET A 105 -1.77 5.90 -2.22
CA MET A 105 -1.57 6.53 -0.92
C MET A 105 -2.92 6.90 -0.32
N GLN A 106 -3.09 6.57 0.94
CA GLN A 106 -4.26 6.88 1.75
C GLN A 106 -3.95 8.02 2.72
N LYS A 107 -4.93 8.83 3.00
CA LYS A 107 -4.88 9.80 4.09
C LYS A 107 -5.62 9.29 5.31
N LEU A 108 -4.99 9.44 6.45
CA LEU A 108 -5.56 9.21 7.76
C LEU A 108 -5.76 10.57 8.40
N GLU A 109 -6.99 10.97 8.66
CA GLU A 109 -7.33 12.30 9.19
C GLU A 109 -8.16 12.19 10.46
N GLY A 110 -7.84 13.01 11.46
CA GLY A 110 -8.52 13.06 12.75
C GLY A 110 -7.58 13.40 13.90
N ASP A 111 -8.02 13.10 15.12
CA ASP A 111 -7.29 13.40 16.36
C ASP A 111 -6.93 12.15 17.19
N GLY A 112 -7.25 10.96 16.66
CA GLY A 112 -7.04 9.69 17.33
C GLY A 112 -5.72 9.00 16.98
N MET A 113 -5.57 7.81 17.57
CA MET A 113 -4.48 6.90 17.24
C MET A 113 -4.78 6.13 15.98
N ALA A 114 -3.83 6.10 15.06
CA ALA A 114 -3.79 5.17 13.94
C ALA A 114 -2.59 4.24 14.05
N PHE A 115 -2.69 3.06 13.44
CA PHE A 115 -1.63 2.07 13.46
C PHE A 115 -1.37 1.65 12.01
N VAL A 116 -0.11 1.75 11.60
CA VAL A 116 0.35 1.26 10.31
C VAL A 116 1.31 0.10 10.50
N HIS A 117 1.39 -0.76 9.50
CA HIS A 117 2.27 -1.92 9.48
C HIS A 117 3.34 -1.75 8.40
N ALA A 118 4.54 -2.22 8.70
CA ALA A 118 5.69 -2.17 7.80
C ALA A 118 6.47 -3.48 7.85
N GLY A 119 7.00 -3.93 6.74
CA GLY A 119 7.79 -5.16 6.63
C GLY A 119 9.28 -4.94 6.88
N GLY A 120 9.91 -5.90 7.57
CA GLY A 120 11.34 -5.87 7.89
C GLY A 120 11.71 -4.77 8.89
N HIS A 121 12.83 -4.11 8.64
CA HIS A 121 13.28 -2.98 9.45
C HIS A 121 12.54 -1.70 9.06
N VAL A 122 12.26 -0.87 10.06
CA VAL A 122 11.61 0.43 9.88
C VAL A 122 12.55 1.52 10.32
N GLU A 123 12.74 2.50 9.43
CA GLU A 123 13.45 3.74 9.71
C GLU A 123 12.46 4.90 9.77
N GLU A 124 12.47 5.66 10.86
CA GLU A 124 11.81 6.98 10.96
C GLU A 124 12.86 8.04 10.69
N ARG A 125 12.61 8.90 9.71
CA ARG A 125 13.52 9.98 9.33
C ARG A 125 12.78 11.31 9.33
N GLU A 126 13.41 12.33 9.88
CA GLU A 126 12.93 13.71 9.81
C GLU A 126 13.68 14.45 8.70
N LEU A 127 12.94 14.97 7.74
CA LEU A 127 13.47 15.78 6.65
C LEU A 127 13.36 17.26 7.02
N MET A 128 14.47 17.98 6.89
CA MET A 128 14.52 19.43 7.08
C MET A 128 13.85 20.15 5.90
N PRO A 129 13.47 21.45 6.04
CA PRO A 129 12.95 22.23 4.92
C PRO A 129 13.87 22.19 3.71
N GLY A 130 13.35 21.76 2.56
CA GLY A 130 14.11 21.61 1.31
C GLY A 130 14.98 20.37 1.22
N GLU A 131 15.11 19.55 2.27
CA GLU A 131 15.80 18.27 2.20
C GLU A 131 15.01 17.30 1.32
N ILE A 132 15.70 16.63 0.40
CA ILE A 132 15.11 15.69 -0.56
C ILE A 132 15.58 14.27 -0.25
N LEU A 133 14.61 13.36 -0.12
CA LEU A 133 14.82 11.91 -0.03
C LEU A 133 14.25 11.26 -1.28
N LYS A 134 15.08 10.51 -2.02
CA LYS A 134 14.62 9.62 -3.10
C LYS A 134 14.54 8.20 -2.56
N VAL A 135 13.38 7.59 -2.69
CA VAL A 135 13.10 6.26 -2.13
C VAL A 135 12.27 5.44 -3.12
N ASP A 136 12.51 4.13 -3.16
CA ASP A 136 11.66 3.20 -3.89
C ASP A 136 10.22 3.28 -3.34
N THR A 137 9.22 3.42 -4.22
CA THR A 137 7.82 3.59 -3.82
C THR A 137 7.31 2.48 -2.91
N GLY A 138 7.74 1.23 -3.14
CA GLY A 138 7.38 0.10 -2.29
C GLY A 138 7.95 0.19 -0.86
N CYS A 139 9.02 0.96 -0.67
CA CYS A 139 9.62 1.14 0.64
C CYS A 139 8.95 2.25 1.48
N ILE A 140 8.05 3.05 0.90
CA ILE A 140 7.31 4.06 1.67
C ILE A 140 6.26 3.37 2.53
N VAL A 141 6.22 3.71 3.82
CA VAL A 141 5.17 3.31 4.76
C VAL A 141 4.19 4.46 4.96
N ALA A 142 4.70 5.58 5.44
CA ALA A 142 3.90 6.77 5.74
C ALA A 142 4.77 8.04 5.77
N PHE A 143 4.11 9.20 5.71
CA PHE A 143 4.75 10.50 5.95
C PHE A 143 3.74 11.52 6.49
N THR A 144 4.27 12.58 7.11
CA THR A 144 3.45 13.68 7.63
C THR A 144 2.94 14.57 6.49
N LYS A 145 1.87 15.30 6.75
CA LYS A 145 1.14 16.12 5.76
C LYS A 145 1.98 17.20 5.07
N ASP A 146 3.07 17.64 5.71
CA ASP A 146 3.91 18.75 5.23
C ASP A 146 5.01 18.28 4.27
N ILE A 147 5.16 16.97 4.06
CA ILE A 147 6.02 16.38 3.03
C ILE A 147 5.37 16.61 1.66
N ASP A 148 6.10 17.29 0.78
CA ASP A 148 5.80 17.32 -0.66
C ASP A 148 6.34 16.05 -1.32
N TYR A 149 5.59 15.47 -2.26
CA TYR A 149 5.98 14.22 -2.89
C TYR A 149 5.64 14.15 -4.38
N ASP A 150 6.58 13.59 -5.14
CA ASP A 150 6.39 13.26 -6.56
C ASP A 150 6.84 11.83 -6.84
N ILE A 151 6.19 11.18 -7.79
CA ILE A 151 6.47 9.79 -8.17
C ILE A 151 6.92 9.75 -9.62
N GLN A 152 8.15 9.32 -9.85
CA GLN A 152 8.77 9.23 -11.16
C GLN A 152 9.07 7.77 -11.51
N PHE A 153 8.80 7.41 -12.77
CA PHE A 153 9.28 6.17 -13.33
C PHE A 153 10.74 6.34 -13.77
N VAL A 154 11.63 5.55 -13.18
CA VAL A 154 13.03 5.51 -13.55
C VAL A 154 13.34 4.10 -14.09
N GLY A 155 13.08 3.87 -15.36
CA GLY A 155 13.36 2.60 -16.00
C GLY A 155 13.39 2.74 -17.51
N GLY A 156 14.51 2.33 -18.15
CA GLY A 156 14.54 2.08 -19.58
C GLY A 156 13.85 0.74 -19.89
N ILE A 157 13.26 0.61 -21.06
CA ILE A 157 12.54 -0.60 -21.54
C ILE A 157 13.37 -1.89 -21.33
N LYS A 158 14.70 -1.81 -21.36
CA LYS A 158 15.61 -2.94 -21.12
C LYS A 158 15.60 -3.45 -19.67
N ASN A 159 15.46 -2.57 -18.67
CA ASN A 159 15.46 -2.96 -17.26
C ASN A 159 14.14 -3.62 -16.85
N THR A 160 13.03 -3.26 -17.49
CA THR A 160 11.71 -3.87 -17.28
C THR A 160 11.65 -5.29 -17.84
N LEU A 161 12.37 -5.57 -18.94
CA LEU A 161 12.40 -6.90 -19.60
C LEU A 161 13.31 -7.91 -18.89
N PHE A 162 14.39 -7.45 -18.25
CA PHE A 162 15.39 -8.35 -17.64
C PHE A 162 15.38 -8.35 -16.10
N GLY A 163 14.72 -7.38 -15.46
CA GLY A 163 14.64 -7.24 -13.99
C GLY A 163 13.29 -7.55 -13.37
N GLY A 164 12.26 -7.80 -14.17
CA GLY A 164 10.92 -8.21 -13.72
C GLY A 164 10.12 -7.15 -12.96
N GLU A 165 10.73 -6.05 -12.51
CA GLU A 165 10.05 -4.98 -11.78
C GLU A 165 10.53 -3.61 -12.27
N GLY A 166 9.61 -2.78 -12.76
CA GLY A 166 9.88 -1.38 -13.03
C GLY A 166 10.21 -0.68 -11.71
N VAL A 167 11.32 0.05 -11.67
CA VAL A 167 11.71 0.77 -10.47
C VAL A 167 11.05 2.14 -10.50
N PHE A 168 10.09 2.36 -9.59
CA PHE A 168 9.48 3.66 -9.37
C PHE A 168 10.11 4.29 -8.13
N PHE A 169 10.60 5.51 -8.31
CA PHE A 169 11.07 6.31 -7.19
C PHE A 169 10.07 7.39 -6.83
N ALA A 170 9.86 7.54 -5.53
CA ALA A 170 9.27 8.73 -4.99
C ALA A 170 10.37 9.71 -4.58
N THR A 171 10.15 10.96 -4.89
CA THR A 171 10.90 12.08 -4.34
C THR A 171 10.05 12.67 -3.21
N LEU A 172 10.58 12.66 -1.99
CA LEU A 172 9.95 13.22 -0.80
C LEU A 172 10.76 14.45 -0.39
N GLN A 173 10.11 15.59 -0.22
CA GLN A 173 10.76 16.85 0.18
C GLN A 173 10.16 17.35 1.49
N GLY A 174 11.05 17.60 2.45
CA GLY A 174 10.69 18.17 3.76
C GLY A 174 10.24 19.64 3.69
N PRO A 175 9.65 20.11 4.79
CA PRO A 175 9.82 19.58 6.15
C PRO A 175 8.83 18.48 6.50
N GLY A 176 9.26 17.52 7.34
CA GLY A 176 8.35 16.52 7.92
C GLY A 176 9.02 15.18 8.20
N LYS A 177 8.21 14.26 8.74
CA LYS A 177 8.67 12.90 9.06
C LYS A 177 8.23 11.90 8.01
N VAL A 178 9.10 10.93 7.75
CA VAL A 178 8.91 9.84 6.80
C VAL A 178 9.21 8.53 7.51
N TRP A 179 8.38 7.50 7.30
CA TRP A 179 8.63 6.12 7.72
C TRP A 179 8.85 5.27 6.50
N ILE A 180 9.97 4.56 6.47
CA ILE A 180 10.35 3.66 5.38
C ILE A 180 10.58 2.25 5.89
N GLN A 181 10.33 1.25 5.03
CA GLN A 181 10.47 -0.17 5.30
C GLN A 181 11.54 -0.81 4.42
N SER A 182 12.26 -1.78 4.96
CA SER A 182 13.29 -2.49 4.20
C SER A 182 12.77 -3.66 3.37
N LEU A 183 11.57 -4.19 3.69
CA LEU A 183 11.02 -5.38 3.06
C LEU A 183 9.51 -5.20 2.74
N PRO A 184 9.16 -4.49 1.66
CA PRO A 184 7.77 -4.46 1.20
C PRO A 184 7.26 -5.85 0.85
N ILE A 185 5.95 -6.09 1.05
CA ILE A 185 5.33 -7.40 0.83
C ILE A 185 5.49 -7.91 -0.61
N SER A 186 5.48 -7.03 -1.59
CA SER A 186 5.71 -7.37 -3.01
C SER A 186 7.07 -8.02 -3.20
N ARG A 187 8.13 -7.48 -2.60
CA ARG A 187 9.48 -8.07 -2.66
C ARG A 187 9.57 -9.40 -1.94
N LEU A 188 8.93 -9.54 -0.79
CA LEU A 188 8.87 -10.80 -0.08
C LEU A 188 8.16 -11.86 -0.92
N ALA A 189 7.00 -11.52 -1.50
CA ALA A 189 6.23 -12.40 -2.37
C ALA A 189 7.03 -12.83 -3.60
N SER A 190 7.69 -11.88 -4.30
CA SER A 190 8.55 -12.18 -5.46
C SER A 190 9.67 -13.14 -5.10
N ARG A 191 10.29 -12.97 -3.92
CA ARG A 191 11.34 -13.91 -3.45
C ARG A 191 10.77 -15.30 -3.18
N ILE A 192 9.61 -15.39 -2.53
CA ILE A 192 8.96 -16.70 -2.25
C ILE A 192 8.64 -17.40 -3.56
N VAL A 193 8.05 -16.71 -4.55
CA VAL A 193 7.74 -17.28 -5.87
C VAL A 193 9.00 -17.74 -6.59
N ALA A 194 10.07 -16.93 -6.59
CA ALA A 194 11.35 -17.30 -7.21
C ALA A 194 11.97 -18.57 -6.60
N TYR A 195 11.89 -18.72 -5.28
CA TYR A 195 12.42 -19.92 -4.59
C TYR A 195 11.49 -21.14 -4.66
N SER A 196 10.18 -20.94 -4.85
CA SER A 196 9.21 -22.05 -4.96
C SER A 196 9.28 -22.80 -6.30
N GLY A 197 10.01 -22.27 -7.28
CA GLY A 197 10.08 -22.83 -8.65
C GLY A 197 8.80 -22.63 -9.47
N MET A 198 7.80 -21.97 -8.95
CA MET A 198 6.54 -21.70 -9.67
C MET A 198 6.74 -20.77 -10.88
N GLY A 199 7.75 -19.89 -10.85
CA GLY A 199 8.06 -18.99 -11.97
C GLY A 199 8.73 -19.68 -13.17
N ARG A 200 9.21 -20.93 -13.05
CA ARG A 200 9.88 -21.66 -14.14
C ARG A 200 8.94 -22.42 -15.08
N ARG A 201 7.66 -22.55 -14.75
CA ARG A 201 6.72 -23.35 -15.54
C ARG A 201 6.11 -22.66 -16.74
N GLU A 202 6.17 -21.34 -16.87
CA GLU A 202 5.57 -20.62 -18.01
C GLU A 202 6.54 -20.38 -19.16
N GLU A 203 7.87 -20.38 -18.96
CA GLU A 203 8.83 -20.19 -20.05
C GLU A 203 9.06 -21.44 -20.90
N GLY A 204 8.74 -22.64 -20.41
CA GLY A 204 8.84 -23.90 -21.15
C GLY A 204 7.72 -24.17 -22.15
N GLY A 205 6.57 -23.50 -22.03
CA GLY A 205 5.37 -23.81 -22.81
C GLY A 205 5.32 -23.17 -24.21
N LEU A 206 5.94 -22.02 -24.40
CA LEU A 206 5.87 -21.30 -25.69
C LEU A 206 7.01 -21.66 -26.66
N LEU A 207 8.20 -21.93 -26.14
CA LEU A 207 9.36 -22.36 -26.97
C LEU A 207 9.38 -23.86 -27.24
N GLY A 208 8.80 -24.68 -26.36
CA GLY A 208 8.65 -26.14 -26.59
C GLY A 208 7.64 -26.45 -27.69
N GLY A 209 6.65 -25.60 -27.92
CA GLY A 209 5.65 -25.77 -28.99
C GLY A 209 6.16 -25.43 -30.38
N LEU A 210 7.15 -24.56 -30.51
CA LEU A 210 7.74 -24.18 -31.79
C LEU A 210 8.80 -25.18 -32.28
N GLY A 211 9.49 -25.88 -31.40
CA GLY A 211 10.44 -26.93 -31.75
C GLY A 211 9.79 -28.15 -32.40
N ASN A 212 8.60 -28.52 -32.00
CA ASN A 212 7.85 -29.66 -32.57
C ASN A 212 7.19 -29.36 -33.94
N ILE A 213 7.12 -28.09 -34.35
CA ILE A 213 6.53 -27.72 -35.65
C ILE A 213 7.64 -27.69 -36.75
N LEU A 214 8.89 -27.59 -36.35
CA LEU A 214 10.02 -27.53 -37.29
C LEU A 214 10.71 -28.88 -37.57
N ASP A 215 10.42 -29.92 -36.76
CA ASP A 215 10.97 -31.28 -36.93
C ASP A 215 10.00 -32.27 -37.61
N GLY A 216 8.86 -31.82 -38.08
CA GLY A 216 7.90 -32.66 -38.80
C GLY A 216 7.92 -32.43 -40.30
N ASP A 217 8.93 -32.93 -41.00
CA ASP A 217 8.80 -33.48 -42.36
C ASP A 217 10.12 -34.12 -42.80
N GLY A 218 10.12 -35.42 -42.82
CA GLY A 218 11.20 -36.24 -43.33
C GLY A 218 10.90 -37.73 -43.28
N ASN A 219 9.83 -38.17 -43.94
CA ASN A 219 9.74 -39.45 -44.65
C ASN A 219 8.40 -39.63 -45.33
#